data_d259dc901858392928fcea67fafa36b6
#
_entry.id   d259dc901858392928fcea67fafa36b6
#
_cell.length_a   1.000
_cell.length_b   1.000
_cell.length_c   1.000
_cell.angle_alpha   90.00
_cell.angle_beta   90.00
_cell.angle_gamma   90.00
#
_symmetry.space_group_name_H-M   'P 1'
#
loop_
_entity.id
_entity.type
_entity.pdbx_description
1 polymer ?
#
loop_
_entity_poly.entity_id
_entity_poly.type
_entity_poly.pdbx_seq_one_letter_code
_entity_poly.pdbx_strand_id
1 'polypeptide(L)'
;MNLLLARHGESEWIVRGDEAGFNSPLTDRGRQQARLLGRWLAANQAIDAIYASTLIRASETAEIVAAELRLPVHLDDDLREFEVSYWDDSDDYAPPYVNSSTAASTYLPEAYLPFKFRVQRAAQRILAAHPKGTVLIVAHGGTIGTIVRCVLGVHNFGVQTAPTGLHHLHWTGSRWVIEFMNRLDHLREENK
;
A
#
# COMPACT_ATOMS: atom_id res chain seq x y z
N MET A 1 16.81 7.53 2.19
CA MET A 1 15.38 7.86 2.06
C MET A 1 14.56 6.67 2.49
N ASN A 2 13.51 6.88 3.27
CA ASN A 2 12.61 5.81 3.71
C ASN A 2 11.27 5.93 3.01
N LEU A 3 10.75 4.81 2.53
CA LEU A 3 9.42 4.65 1.96
C LEU A 3 8.60 3.75 2.88
N LEU A 4 7.60 4.32 3.53
CA LEU A 4 6.61 3.60 4.29
C LEU A 4 5.33 3.45 3.46
N LEU A 5 4.80 2.24 3.37
CA LEU A 5 3.56 1.94 2.65
C LEU A 5 2.58 1.33 3.65
N ALA A 6 1.40 1.91 3.78
CA ALA A 6 0.35 1.39 4.65
C ALA A 6 -0.92 1.11 3.85
N ARG A 7 -1.53 -0.06 4.04
CA ARG A 7 -2.87 -0.31 3.53
C ARG A 7 -3.89 0.46 4.37
N HIS A 8 -4.97 0.92 3.74
CA HIS A 8 -6.11 1.45 4.47
C HIS A 8 -6.61 0.49 5.56
N GLY A 9 -7.26 1.01 6.59
CA GLY A 9 -7.92 0.24 7.63
C GLY A 9 -9.04 -0.66 7.09
N GLU A 10 -9.62 -1.50 7.94
CA GLU A 10 -10.78 -2.28 7.55
C GLU A 10 -11.90 -1.36 7.02
N SER A 11 -12.45 -1.69 5.85
CA SER A 11 -13.50 -0.90 5.18
C SER A 11 -14.76 -1.72 5.00
N GLU A 12 -15.88 -1.04 4.76
CA GLU A 12 -17.14 -1.70 4.43
C GLU A 12 -17.01 -2.62 3.22
N TRP A 13 -16.15 -2.28 2.24
CA TRP A 13 -15.81 -3.15 1.11
C TRP A 13 -15.20 -4.48 1.56
N ILE A 14 -14.28 -4.46 2.55
CA ILE A 14 -13.66 -5.70 3.05
C ILE A 14 -14.69 -6.60 3.73
N VAL A 15 -15.68 -6.02 4.40
CA VAL A 15 -16.67 -6.75 5.21
C VAL A 15 -17.87 -7.20 4.37
N ARG A 16 -18.33 -6.36 3.43
CA ARG A 16 -19.59 -6.53 2.71
C ARG A 16 -19.43 -6.70 1.20
N GLY A 17 -18.22 -6.58 0.67
CA GLY A 17 -17.95 -6.69 -0.77
C GLY A 17 -18.75 -5.68 -1.59
N ASP A 18 -19.30 -6.15 -2.72
CA ASP A 18 -20.01 -5.33 -3.71
C ASP A 18 -21.22 -4.57 -3.14
N GLU A 19 -21.85 -5.08 -2.07
CA GLU A 19 -22.97 -4.41 -1.39
C GLU A 19 -22.57 -3.04 -0.81
N ALA A 20 -21.32 -2.88 -0.40
CA ALA A 20 -20.83 -1.62 0.15
C ALA A 20 -20.39 -0.61 -0.93
N GLY A 21 -20.22 -1.08 -2.17
CA GLY A 21 -19.67 -0.32 -3.27
C GLY A 21 -18.14 -0.12 -3.18
N PHE A 22 -17.51 -0.03 -4.33
CA PHE A 22 -16.03 0.02 -4.44
C PHE A 22 -15.40 1.19 -3.65
N ASN A 23 -16.04 2.36 -3.63
CA ASN A 23 -15.53 3.53 -2.91
C ASN A 23 -16.20 3.70 -1.53
N SER A 24 -16.14 2.66 -0.71
CA SER A 24 -16.74 2.64 0.62
C SER A 24 -15.83 3.20 1.72
N PRO A 25 -16.41 3.69 2.85
CA PRO A 25 -15.67 4.21 3.99
C PRO A 25 -15.06 3.09 4.84
N LEU A 26 -14.30 3.49 5.86
CA LEU A 26 -13.83 2.60 6.91
C LEU A 26 -14.98 2.10 7.78
N THR A 27 -14.84 0.91 8.35
CA THR A 27 -15.62 0.46 9.50
C THR A 27 -15.13 1.17 10.78
N ASP A 28 -15.88 1.08 11.88
CA ASP A 28 -15.42 1.61 13.17
C ASP A 28 -14.10 0.93 13.62
N ARG A 29 -13.97 -0.36 13.34
CA ARG A 29 -12.73 -1.10 13.56
C ARG A 29 -11.59 -0.55 12.70
N GLY A 30 -11.85 -0.25 11.43
CA GLY A 30 -10.86 0.35 10.54
C GLY A 30 -10.38 1.71 11.03
N ARG A 31 -11.29 2.54 11.56
CA ARG A 31 -10.93 3.83 12.18
C ARG A 31 -10.05 3.65 13.41
N GLN A 32 -10.36 2.64 14.24
CA GLN A 32 -9.53 2.31 15.41
C GLN A 32 -8.13 1.84 14.97
N GLN A 33 -8.04 0.94 13.96
CA GLN A 33 -6.77 0.50 13.39
C GLN A 33 -5.93 1.69 12.88
N ALA A 34 -6.56 2.64 12.20
CA ALA A 34 -5.88 3.84 11.70
C ALA A 34 -5.32 4.72 12.84
N ARG A 35 -6.07 4.91 13.95
CA ARG A 35 -5.58 5.63 15.14
C ARG A 35 -4.37 4.96 15.76
N LEU A 36 -4.41 3.63 15.91
CA LEU A 36 -3.30 2.86 16.46
C LEU A 36 -2.05 2.95 15.56
N LEU A 37 -2.23 2.86 14.24
CA LEU A 37 -1.15 3.08 13.27
C LEU A 37 -0.55 4.49 13.41
N GLY A 38 -1.39 5.52 13.50
CA GLY A 38 -0.94 6.92 13.65
C GLY A 38 -0.09 7.11 14.91
N ARG A 39 -0.56 6.62 16.06
CA ARG A 39 0.17 6.68 17.35
C ARG A 39 1.50 5.93 17.28
N TRP A 40 1.48 4.74 16.70
CA TRP A 40 2.71 3.95 16.54
C TRP A 40 3.72 4.70 15.65
N LEU A 41 3.26 5.26 14.53
CA LEU A 41 4.12 6.04 13.64
C LEU A 41 4.67 7.27 14.33
N ALA A 42 3.87 8.02 15.08
CA ALA A 42 4.31 9.18 15.84
C ALA A 42 5.39 8.86 16.88
N ALA A 43 5.34 7.66 17.47
CA ALA A 43 6.31 7.22 18.47
C ALA A 43 7.59 6.63 17.85
N ASN A 44 7.55 6.12 16.62
CA ASN A 44 8.61 5.28 16.07
C ASN A 44 9.23 5.80 14.77
N GLN A 45 8.62 6.80 14.11
CA GLN A 45 9.05 7.27 12.79
C GLN A 45 9.02 8.81 12.70
N ALA A 46 10.06 9.39 12.12
CA ALA A 46 10.05 10.80 11.73
C ALA A 46 9.55 10.89 10.28
N ILE A 47 8.26 11.16 10.09
CA ILE A 47 7.63 11.24 8.77
C ILE A 47 7.63 12.69 8.30
N ASP A 48 8.08 12.92 7.05
CA ASP A 48 8.18 14.25 6.45
C ASP A 48 6.98 14.57 5.55
N ALA A 49 6.35 13.56 4.93
CA ALA A 49 5.21 13.76 4.05
C ALA A 49 4.28 12.54 4.04
N ILE A 50 2.97 12.81 3.86
CA ILE A 50 1.92 11.79 3.76
C ILE A 50 1.21 11.96 2.42
N TYR A 51 1.19 10.89 1.62
CA TYR A 51 0.41 10.77 0.40
C TYR A 51 -0.67 9.70 0.58
N ALA A 52 -1.82 9.89 -0.06
CA ALA A 52 -2.89 8.90 0.00
C ALA A 52 -3.68 8.81 -1.30
N SER A 53 -4.22 7.62 -1.55
CA SER A 53 -5.26 7.40 -2.55
C SER A 53 -6.49 8.26 -2.24
N THR A 54 -7.17 8.73 -3.28
CA THR A 54 -8.44 9.47 -3.17
C THR A 54 -9.66 8.59 -2.86
N LEU A 55 -9.55 7.25 -2.86
CA LEU A 55 -10.64 6.39 -2.40
C LEU A 55 -10.89 6.59 -0.90
N ILE A 56 -12.18 6.74 -0.52
CA ILE A 56 -12.61 7.17 0.83
C ILE A 56 -11.90 6.40 1.94
N ARG A 57 -11.83 5.07 1.87
CA ARG A 57 -11.16 4.24 2.90
C ARG A 57 -9.68 4.56 3.10
N ALA A 58 -8.97 4.98 2.04
CA ALA A 58 -7.56 5.31 2.11
C ALA A 58 -7.34 6.76 2.56
N SER A 59 -8.11 7.72 2.02
CA SER A 59 -8.07 9.12 2.47
C SER A 59 -8.46 9.24 3.94
N GLU A 60 -9.53 8.58 4.38
CA GLU A 60 -9.97 8.56 5.78
C GLU A 60 -8.90 7.95 6.70
N THR A 61 -8.23 6.84 6.28
CA THR A 61 -7.10 6.29 7.03
C THR A 61 -5.97 7.30 7.15
N ALA A 62 -5.60 7.94 6.04
CA ALA A 62 -4.52 8.91 6.01
C ALA A 62 -4.81 10.15 6.86
N GLU A 63 -6.04 10.67 6.85
CA GLU A 63 -6.47 11.80 7.67
C GLU A 63 -6.37 11.48 9.17
N ILE A 64 -6.82 10.28 9.58
CA ILE A 64 -6.71 9.83 10.97
C ILE A 64 -5.23 9.72 11.40
N VAL A 65 -4.38 9.13 10.56
CA VAL A 65 -2.93 9.03 10.81
C VAL A 65 -2.28 10.42 10.85
N ALA A 66 -2.63 11.29 9.91
CA ALA A 66 -2.11 12.64 9.78
C ALA A 66 -2.41 13.52 11.00
N ALA A 67 -3.58 13.33 11.62
CA ALA A 67 -3.95 14.02 12.86
C ALA A 67 -2.98 13.70 14.01
N GLU A 68 -2.56 12.44 14.15
CA GLU A 68 -1.58 12.02 15.17
C GLU A 68 -0.16 12.55 14.85
N LEU A 69 0.20 12.65 13.57
CA LEU A 69 1.50 13.12 13.09
C LEU A 69 1.57 14.65 12.94
N ARG A 70 0.44 15.36 12.94
CA ARG A 70 0.31 16.81 12.68
C ARG A 70 0.89 17.23 11.33
N LEU A 71 0.64 16.41 10.30
CA LEU A 71 1.10 16.63 8.93
C LEU A 71 -0.11 16.75 7.98
N PRO A 72 0.02 17.49 6.88
CA PRO A 72 -1.00 17.51 5.84
C PRO A 72 -1.00 16.19 5.04
N VAL A 73 -2.15 15.85 4.44
CA VAL A 73 -2.30 14.74 3.50
C VAL A 73 -2.33 15.27 2.08
N HIS A 74 -1.50 14.69 1.21
CA HIS A 74 -1.49 14.92 -0.23
C HIS A 74 -2.27 13.80 -0.92
N LEU A 75 -3.46 14.10 -1.43
CA LEU A 75 -4.28 13.13 -2.16
C LEU A 75 -3.79 12.97 -3.60
N ASP A 76 -3.76 11.73 -4.11
CA ASP A 76 -3.28 11.40 -5.44
C ASP A 76 -4.15 10.29 -6.07
N ASP A 77 -4.82 10.62 -7.18
CA ASP A 77 -5.69 9.70 -7.92
C ASP A 77 -4.92 8.52 -8.53
N ASP A 78 -3.65 8.70 -8.86
CA ASP A 78 -2.82 7.63 -9.40
C ASP A 78 -2.52 6.52 -8.36
N LEU A 79 -2.81 6.75 -7.06
CA LEU A 79 -2.70 5.77 -5.97
C LEU A 79 -3.99 4.94 -5.74
N ARG A 80 -5.07 5.16 -6.50
CA ARG A 80 -6.31 4.39 -6.37
C ARG A 80 -6.09 2.93 -6.69
N GLU A 81 -6.92 2.06 -6.08
CA GLU A 81 -6.88 0.62 -6.34
C GLU A 81 -7.35 0.29 -7.76
N PHE A 82 -7.06 -0.91 -8.18
CA PHE A 82 -7.54 -1.49 -9.41
C PHE A 82 -9.03 -1.86 -9.26
N GLU A 83 -9.88 -1.33 -10.13
CA GLU A 83 -11.33 -1.41 -10.00
C GLU A 83 -11.93 -2.74 -10.52
N VAL A 84 -11.12 -3.57 -11.16
CA VAL A 84 -11.58 -4.84 -11.72
C VAL A 84 -11.10 -5.99 -10.84
N SER A 85 -12.04 -6.80 -10.38
CA SER A 85 -11.77 -8.05 -9.67
C SER A 85 -11.25 -9.11 -10.67
N TYR A 86 -9.98 -9.01 -11.05
CA TYR A 86 -9.28 -9.98 -11.89
C TYR A 86 -8.42 -10.94 -11.07
N TRP A 87 -8.93 -11.38 -9.96
CA TRP A 87 -8.47 -12.64 -9.42
C TRP A 87 -9.47 -13.68 -9.95
N ASP A 88 -9.29 -14.04 -11.20
CA ASP A 88 -9.89 -15.25 -11.73
C ASP A 88 -9.19 -16.40 -11.00
N ASP A 89 -9.92 -17.04 -10.10
CA ASP A 89 -9.54 -18.30 -9.45
C ASP A 89 -9.57 -19.47 -10.46
N SER A 90 -9.39 -19.21 -11.76
CA SER A 90 -9.24 -20.27 -12.74
C SER A 90 -7.97 -21.05 -12.41
N ASP A 91 -8.14 -22.31 -12.10
CA ASP A 91 -7.14 -23.33 -11.69
C ASP A 91 -5.96 -23.52 -12.67
N ASP A 92 -5.87 -22.75 -13.73
CA ASP A 92 -4.85 -22.86 -14.77
C ASP A 92 -3.55 -22.08 -14.47
N TYR A 93 -3.46 -21.39 -13.33
CA TYR A 93 -2.22 -20.70 -12.95
C TYR A 93 -1.30 -21.62 -12.14
N ALA A 94 -0.50 -22.43 -12.85
CA ALA A 94 0.61 -23.12 -12.19
C ALA A 94 1.62 -22.10 -11.66
N PRO A 95 1.95 -22.10 -10.35
CA PRO A 95 2.94 -21.17 -9.82
C PRO A 95 4.28 -21.39 -10.53
N PRO A 96 4.96 -20.31 -10.98
CA PRO A 96 6.27 -20.46 -11.60
C PRO A 96 7.24 -21.05 -10.58
N TYR A 97 7.84 -22.17 -10.93
CA TYR A 97 8.92 -22.73 -10.12
C TYR A 97 10.08 -21.74 -10.05
N VAL A 98 10.75 -21.68 -8.91
CA VAL A 98 11.85 -20.74 -8.61
C VAL A 98 12.96 -20.72 -9.67
N ASN A 99 13.03 -21.72 -10.52
CA ASN A 99 14.06 -21.88 -11.56
C ASN A 99 13.57 -21.68 -13.02
N SER A 100 12.32 -21.31 -13.25
CA SER A 100 11.88 -21.01 -14.63
C SER A 100 12.24 -19.57 -14.98
N SER A 101 13.43 -19.37 -15.46
CA SER A 101 14.03 -18.06 -15.73
C SER A 101 13.43 -17.30 -16.92
N THR A 102 12.41 -17.79 -17.60
CA THR A 102 12.04 -17.20 -18.88
C THR A 102 10.56 -17.06 -19.18
N ALA A 103 9.64 -17.72 -18.50
CA ALA A 103 8.23 -17.73 -18.91
C ALA A 103 7.30 -16.85 -18.06
N ALA A 104 7.62 -16.62 -16.80
CA ALA A 104 6.70 -15.96 -15.86
C ALA A 104 6.77 -14.42 -15.84
N SER A 105 7.73 -13.82 -16.53
CA SER A 105 7.90 -12.35 -16.49
C SER A 105 6.99 -11.59 -17.44
N THR A 106 6.24 -12.24 -18.30
CA THR A 106 5.58 -11.60 -19.44
C THR A 106 4.06 -11.57 -19.38
N TYR A 107 3.41 -12.33 -18.53
CA TYR A 107 1.96 -12.35 -18.48
C TYR A 107 1.40 -11.46 -17.36
N LEU A 108 1.38 -10.16 -17.61
CA LEU A 108 0.48 -9.26 -16.89
C LEU A 108 -0.78 -9.14 -17.75
N PRO A 109 -1.99 -9.30 -17.17
CA PRO A 109 -3.22 -9.04 -17.91
C PRO A 109 -3.15 -7.66 -18.57
N GLU A 110 -3.55 -7.54 -19.82
CA GLU A 110 -3.48 -6.27 -20.57
C GLU A 110 -4.18 -5.13 -19.82
N ALA A 111 -5.27 -5.42 -19.14
CA ALA A 111 -5.98 -4.49 -18.27
C ALA A 111 -5.17 -4.00 -17.05
N TYR A 112 -4.17 -4.75 -16.60
CA TYR A 112 -3.30 -4.36 -15.47
C TYR A 112 -2.26 -3.30 -15.86
N LEU A 113 -1.86 -3.22 -17.12
CA LEU A 113 -0.81 -2.30 -17.56
C LEU A 113 -1.13 -0.82 -17.32
N PRO A 114 -2.33 -0.30 -17.64
CA PRO A 114 -2.69 1.08 -17.32
C PRO A 114 -2.62 1.38 -15.82
N PHE A 115 -3.11 0.45 -14.99
CA PHE A 115 -3.01 0.55 -13.53
C PHE A 115 -1.56 0.60 -13.06
N LYS A 116 -0.72 -0.33 -13.52
CA LYS A 116 0.71 -0.37 -13.20
C LYS A 116 1.39 0.94 -13.57
N PHE A 117 1.16 1.45 -14.77
CA PHE A 117 1.82 2.68 -15.24
C PHE A 117 1.41 3.91 -14.44
N ARG A 118 0.12 4.08 -14.07
CA ARG A 118 -0.28 5.22 -13.23
C ARG A 118 0.32 5.14 -11.82
N VAL A 119 0.30 3.95 -11.18
CA VAL A 119 0.90 3.73 -9.87
C VAL A 119 2.41 3.96 -9.90
N GLN A 120 3.11 3.45 -10.93
CA GLN A 120 4.54 3.68 -11.12
C GLN A 120 4.85 5.17 -11.26
N ARG A 121 4.06 5.91 -12.05
CA ARG A 121 4.22 7.36 -12.22
C ARG A 121 4.03 8.12 -10.91
N ALA A 122 3.01 7.76 -10.12
CA ALA A 122 2.80 8.33 -8.79
C ALA A 122 4.01 8.09 -7.88
N ALA A 123 4.45 6.83 -7.77
CA ALA A 123 5.61 6.47 -6.96
C ALA A 123 6.87 7.24 -7.39
N GLN A 124 7.16 7.30 -8.68
CA GLN A 124 8.32 8.05 -9.21
C GLN A 124 8.24 9.54 -8.86
N ARG A 125 7.08 10.18 -9.04
CA ARG A 125 6.85 11.59 -8.71
C ARG A 125 7.07 11.88 -7.23
N ILE A 126 6.48 11.04 -6.36
CA ILE A 126 6.58 11.16 -4.91
C ILE A 126 8.03 10.97 -4.44
N LEU A 127 8.70 9.91 -4.91
CA LEU A 127 10.09 9.63 -4.54
C LEU A 127 11.06 10.72 -5.04
N ALA A 128 10.83 11.27 -6.23
CA ALA A 128 11.65 12.36 -6.78
C ALA A 128 11.47 13.66 -5.99
N ALA A 129 10.27 13.93 -5.45
CA ALA A 129 9.99 15.10 -4.61
C ALA A 129 10.65 14.99 -3.21
N HIS A 130 10.95 13.77 -2.76
CA HIS A 130 11.50 13.50 -1.42
C HIS A 130 12.77 12.62 -1.48
N PRO A 131 13.88 13.11 -2.08
CA PRO A 131 15.09 12.31 -2.27
C PRO A 131 15.79 11.95 -0.94
N LYS A 132 15.38 12.56 0.14
CA LYS A 132 15.82 12.32 1.53
C LYS A 132 14.60 12.28 2.45
N GLY A 133 14.78 11.77 3.66
CA GLY A 133 13.70 11.74 4.65
C GLY A 133 12.81 10.50 4.54
N THR A 134 11.62 10.59 5.11
CA THR A 134 10.64 9.49 5.25
C THR A 134 9.29 9.91 4.67
N VAL A 135 8.79 9.16 3.69
CA VAL A 135 7.48 9.37 3.08
C VAL A 135 6.56 8.21 3.45
N LEU A 136 5.35 8.53 3.90
CA LEU A 136 4.26 7.56 4.08
C LEU A 136 3.30 7.64 2.90
N ILE A 137 3.00 6.50 2.29
CA ILE A 137 1.92 6.35 1.30
C ILE A 137 0.84 5.45 1.88
N VAL A 138 -0.38 5.96 1.98
CA VAL A 138 -1.57 5.19 2.40
C VAL A 138 -2.37 4.82 1.16
N ALA A 139 -2.47 3.52 0.89
CA ALA A 139 -3.10 3.03 -0.34
C ALA A 139 -3.79 1.66 -0.13
N HIS A 140 -3.74 0.78 -1.12
CA HIS A 140 -4.50 -0.47 -1.20
C HIS A 140 -3.57 -1.64 -1.46
N GLY A 141 -4.08 -2.88 -1.33
CA GLY A 141 -3.28 -4.09 -1.49
C GLY A 141 -2.60 -4.20 -2.86
N GLY A 142 -3.35 -4.03 -3.93
CA GLY A 142 -2.81 -4.09 -5.30
C GLY A 142 -1.87 -2.92 -5.61
N THR A 143 -2.21 -1.72 -5.15
CA THR A 143 -1.38 -0.52 -5.31
C THR A 143 -0.03 -0.68 -4.60
N ILE A 144 -0.03 -1.10 -3.33
CA ILE A 144 1.19 -1.34 -2.55
C ILE A 144 2.05 -2.41 -3.21
N GLY A 145 1.43 -3.54 -3.57
CA GLY A 145 2.13 -4.61 -4.28
C GLY A 145 2.78 -4.14 -5.59
N THR A 146 2.10 -3.26 -6.32
CA THR A 146 2.61 -2.67 -7.57
C THR A 146 3.77 -1.72 -7.30
N ILE A 147 3.68 -0.85 -6.28
CA ILE A 147 4.81 0.03 -5.89
C ILE A 147 6.03 -0.81 -5.53
N VAL A 148 5.88 -1.83 -4.68
CA VAL A 148 6.99 -2.70 -4.27
C VAL A 148 7.62 -3.39 -5.47
N ARG A 149 6.82 -3.97 -6.37
CA ARG A 149 7.32 -4.60 -7.60
C ARG A 149 8.08 -3.63 -8.50
N CYS A 150 7.56 -2.40 -8.67
CA CYS A 150 8.23 -1.37 -9.47
C CYS A 150 9.55 -0.92 -8.85
N VAL A 151 9.61 -0.74 -7.53
CA VAL A 151 10.80 -0.33 -6.79
C VAL A 151 11.90 -1.41 -6.86
N LEU A 152 11.52 -2.67 -6.73
CA LEU A 152 12.47 -3.79 -6.76
C LEU A 152 12.81 -4.27 -8.17
N GLY A 153 12.05 -3.84 -9.19
CA GLY A 153 12.23 -4.29 -10.57
C GLY A 153 11.87 -5.77 -10.82
N VAL A 154 11.04 -6.37 -9.94
CA VAL A 154 10.65 -7.78 -10.00
C VAL A 154 9.12 -7.87 -9.98
N HIS A 155 8.53 -8.64 -10.89
CA HIS A 155 7.08 -8.66 -11.11
C HIS A 155 6.38 -10.00 -10.79
N ASN A 156 7.11 -11.06 -10.52
CA ASN A 156 6.59 -12.42 -10.35
C ASN A 156 6.38 -12.84 -8.89
N PHE A 157 6.04 -11.91 -8.01
CA PHE A 157 5.69 -12.22 -6.62
C PHE A 157 4.51 -11.39 -6.13
N GLY A 158 3.77 -11.94 -5.17
CA GLY A 158 2.69 -11.29 -4.46
C GLY A 158 3.17 -10.57 -3.21
N VAL A 159 2.50 -9.46 -2.87
CA VAL A 159 2.69 -8.75 -1.60
C VAL A 159 1.38 -8.81 -0.85
N GLN A 160 1.33 -9.64 0.19
CA GLN A 160 0.18 -9.65 1.09
C GLN A 160 0.25 -8.47 2.06
N THR A 161 -0.88 -7.81 2.26
CA THR A 161 -0.97 -6.70 3.20
C THR A 161 -2.35 -6.67 3.87
N ALA A 162 -2.35 -6.80 5.19
CA ALA A 162 -3.55 -6.70 6.02
C ALA A 162 -4.03 -5.24 6.13
N PRO A 163 -5.27 -4.98 6.57
CA PRO A 163 -5.70 -3.62 6.94
C PRO A 163 -4.71 -2.97 7.91
N THR A 164 -4.27 -1.75 7.60
CA THR A 164 -3.18 -1.01 8.25
C THR A 164 -1.81 -1.70 8.28
N GLY A 165 -1.64 -2.80 7.53
CA GLY A 165 -0.34 -3.45 7.38
C GLY A 165 0.70 -2.49 6.83
N LEU A 166 1.79 -2.33 7.56
CA LEU A 166 2.87 -1.39 7.26
C LEU A 166 4.06 -2.10 6.64
N HIS A 167 4.60 -1.52 5.57
CA HIS A 167 5.82 -1.96 4.90
C HIS A 167 6.84 -0.85 4.96
N HIS A 168 8.13 -1.19 5.10
CA HIS A 168 9.22 -0.23 5.11
C HIS A 168 10.31 -0.66 4.13
N LEU A 169 10.56 0.21 3.17
CA LEU A 169 11.67 0.10 2.22
C LEU A 169 12.63 1.27 2.43
N HIS A 170 13.92 0.98 2.46
CA HIS A 170 14.98 1.97 2.64
C HIS A 170 15.89 2.05 1.42
N TRP A 171 16.08 3.27 0.86
CA TRP A 171 17.06 3.53 -0.19
C TRP A 171 18.41 3.94 0.41
N THR A 172 19.42 3.12 0.20
CA THR A 172 20.78 3.34 0.75
C THR A 172 21.62 4.35 -0.05
N GLY A 173 21.14 4.80 -1.21
CA GLY A 173 21.90 5.56 -2.21
C GLY A 173 22.33 4.72 -3.41
N SER A 174 22.31 3.39 -3.28
CA SER A 174 22.69 2.46 -4.35
C SER A 174 21.71 1.30 -4.56
N ARG A 175 20.93 0.93 -3.54
CA ARG A 175 19.96 -0.16 -3.60
C ARG A 175 18.81 0.07 -2.62
N TRP A 176 17.68 -0.56 -2.91
CA TRP A 176 16.58 -0.69 -1.96
C TRP A 176 16.81 -1.85 -1.00
N VAL A 177 16.45 -1.64 0.25
CA VAL A 177 16.44 -2.65 1.32
C VAL A 177 15.02 -2.75 1.84
N ILE A 178 14.51 -3.95 2.01
CA ILE A 178 13.26 -4.21 2.72
C ILE A 178 13.57 -4.37 4.20
N GLU A 179 13.14 -3.42 5.01
CA GLU A 179 13.32 -3.48 6.47
C GLU A 179 12.28 -4.42 7.11
N PHE A 180 11.02 -4.28 6.67
CA PHE A 180 9.95 -5.21 7.03
C PHE A 180 8.77 -5.11 6.04
N MET A 181 7.94 -6.15 6.05
CA MET A 181 6.72 -6.24 5.25
C MET A 181 5.54 -6.63 6.14
N ASN A 182 4.38 -6.03 5.88
CA ASN A 182 3.09 -6.33 6.52
C ASN A 182 3.16 -6.37 8.07
N ARG A 183 3.83 -5.40 8.66
CA ARG A 183 3.98 -5.27 10.12
C ARG A 183 2.68 -4.77 10.74
N LEU A 184 2.27 -5.40 11.86
CA LEU A 184 1.01 -5.14 12.56
C LEU A 184 1.20 -4.93 14.06
N ASP A 185 2.40 -4.57 14.52
CA ASP A 185 2.70 -4.44 15.94
C ASP A 185 1.84 -3.39 16.64
N HIS A 186 1.43 -2.34 15.92
CA HIS A 186 0.52 -1.31 16.41
C HIS A 186 -0.86 -1.85 16.81
N LEU A 187 -1.29 -3.01 16.29
CA LEU A 187 -2.57 -3.63 16.65
C LEU A 187 -2.48 -4.51 17.91
N ARG A 188 -1.27 -4.77 18.44
CA ARG A 188 -1.08 -5.62 19.64
C ARG A 188 -1.41 -4.90 20.94
N GLU A 189 -1.52 -3.58 20.92
CA GLU A 189 -1.83 -2.78 22.12
C GLU A 189 -3.29 -2.89 22.56
N GLU A 190 -4.20 -3.45 21.73
CA GLU A 190 -5.60 -3.67 22.09
C GLU A 190 -5.82 -4.82 23.10
N ASN A 191 -4.82 -5.64 23.38
CA ASN A 191 -4.95 -6.83 24.20
C ASN A 191 -4.29 -6.69 25.59
N LYS A 192 -4.01 -5.48 26.04
CA LYS A 192 -3.55 -5.16 27.40
C LYS A 192 -4.56 -4.27 28.10
#